data_a4a564068b848988113aa3ba18c0d63b
#
_entry.id   a4a564068b848988113aa3ba18c0d63b
#
_cell.length_a   1.000
_cell.length_b   1.000
_cell.length_c   1.000
_cell.angle_alpha   90.00
_cell.angle_beta   90.00
_cell.angle_gamma   90.00
#
_symmetry.space_group_name_H-M   'P 1'
#
loop_
_entity.id
_entity.type
_entity.pdbx_description
1 polymer ?
#
loop_
_entity_poly.entity_id
_entity_poly.type
_entity_poly.pdbx_seq_one_letter_code
_entity_poly.pdbx_strand_id
1 'polypeptide(L)'
;YLNEMLIIDRNKVENYAKKFPKAKFFAGAKPWVQKVDIAMPCAIQNELNGEDAKLLIANGVKTIVEVSNMGCTPEAWKLFIEKKIPFAPGKAANAGGVATSGLEMSQNSMRLAWSAEEVDHRLHEIMINIHKACVETADKYGFEGNYVVG
;
A
#
# COMPACT_ATOMS: atom_id res chain seq x y z
N TYR A 1 4.14 5.50 21.87
CA TYR A 1 2.72 5.39 22.27
C TYR A 1 1.92 4.45 21.36
N LEU A 2 2.01 4.58 20.04
CA LEU A 2 1.30 3.68 19.14
C LEU A 2 1.65 2.20 19.39
N ASN A 3 2.92 1.89 19.56
CA ASN A 3 3.38 0.53 19.89
C ASN A 3 2.88 0.07 21.26
N GLU A 4 2.88 0.96 22.27
CA GLU A 4 2.32 0.67 23.59
C GLU A 4 0.82 0.38 23.49
N MET A 5 0.09 1.17 22.72
CA MET A 5 -1.36 0.97 22.50
C MET A 5 -1.65 -0.36 21.80
N LEU A 6 -0.85 -0.76 20.80
CA LEU A 6 -1.00 -2.04 20.12
C LEU A 6 -0.76 -3.23 21.06
N ILE A 7 0.22 -3.12 21.95
CA ILE A 7 0.62 -4.21 22.86
C ILE A 7 -0.27 -4.25 24.11
N ILE A 8 -0.50 -3.11 24.76
CA ILE A 8 -1.18 -3.03 26.07
C ILE A 8 -2.69 -2.97 25.91
N ASP A 9 -3.18 -2.13 25.00
CA ASP A 9 -4.62 -1.89 24.80
C ASP A 9 -5.27 -2.81 23.78
N ARG A 10 -4.58 -3.83 23.30
CA ARG A 10 -5.07 -4.82 22.34
C ARG A 10 -5.78 -4.19 21.13
N ASN A 11 -5.11 -3.24 20.49
CA ASN A 11 -5.61 -2.54 19.29
C ASN A 11 -6.87 -1.66 19.51
N LYS A 12 -7.10 -1.15 20.67
CA LYS A 12 -8.17 -0.17 20.89
C LYS A 12 -7.78 1.20 20.34
N VAL A 13 -7.83 1.33 19.01
CA VAL A 13 -7.42 2.54 18.27
C VAL A 13 -8.18 3.79 18.73
N GLU A 14 -9.39 3.62 19.27
CA GLU A 14 -10.17 4.70 19.89
C GLU A 14 -9.42 5.43 21.00
N ASN A 15 -8.52 4.75 21.73
CA ASN A 15 -7.73 5.34 22.79
C ASN A 15 -6.69 6.36 22.28
N TYR A 16 -6.32 6.27 20.98
CA TYR A 16 -5.45 7.27 20.37
C TYR A 16 -6.10 8.66 20.38
N ALA A 17 -7.37 8.75 20.00
CA ALA A 17 -8.10 10.02 19.99
C ALA A 17 -8.30 10.58 21.40
N LYS A 18 -8.38 9.73 22.44
CA LYS A 18 -8.47 10.18 23.84
C LYS A 18 -7.18 10.88 24.29
N LYS A 19 -6.01 10.38 23.85
CA LYS A 19 -4.71 10.95 24.20
C LYS A 19 -4.33 12.16 23.33
N PHE A 20 -4.76 12.15 22.06
CA PHE A 20 -4.47 13.20 21.09
C PHE A 20 -5.75 13.90 20.64
N PRO A 21 -6.17 15.00 21.28
CA PRO A 21 -7.47 15.66 21.04
C PRO A 21 -7.69 16.16 19.60
N LYS A 22 -6.62 16.32 18.82
CA LYS A 22 -6.70 16.69 17.39
C LYS A 22 -7.01 15.49 16.49
N ALA A 23 -6.83 14.26 16.97
CA ALA A 23 -7.17 13.04 16.26
C ALA A 23 -8.67 12.77 16.37
N LYS A 24 -9.25 12.25 15.30
CA LYS A 24 -10.66 11.84 15.26
C LYS A 24 -10.74 10.34 15.06
N PHE A 25 -11.59 9.69 15.83
CA PHE A 25 -11.89 8.27 15.69
C PHE A 25 -13.32 8.11 15.18
N PHE A 26 -13.50 7.28 14.17
CA PHE A 26 -14.81 6.99 13.56
C PHE A 26 -15.11 5.50 13.73
N ALA A 27 -15.89 5.15 14.76
CA ALA A 27 -16.23 3.77 15.06
C ALA A 27 -17.00 3.13 13.91
N GLY A 28 -16.58 1.93 13.49
CA GLY A 28 -17.23 1.15 12.45
C GLY A 28 -17.20 1.74 11.05
N ALA A 29 -16.49 2.87 10.83
CA ALA A 29 -16.38 3.49 9.54
C ALA A 29 -15.05 3.14 8.85
N LYS A 30 -15.11 2.99 7.52
CA LYS A 30 -13.91 2.88 6.69
C LYS A 30 -13.30 4.27 6.45
N PRO A 31 -11.98 4.38 6.24
CA PRO A 31 -11.31 5.67 6.03
C PRO A 31 -11.61 6.31 4.66
N TRP A 32 -12.19 5.56 3.72
CA TRP A 32 -12.35 5.95 2.31
C TRP A 32 -13.28 7.13 2.07
N VAL A 33 -14.06 7.54 3.08
CA VAL A 33 -14.91 8.75 3.04
C VAL A 33 -14.10 10.04 3.22
N GLN A 34 -12.85 9.95 3.67
CA GLN A 34 -12.00 11.11 3.90
C GLN A 34 -11.39 11.62 2.59
N LYS A 35 -11.28 12.94 2.47
CA LYS A 35 -10.58 13.57 1.36
C LYS A 35 -9.07 13.41 1.54
N VAL A 36 -8.44 12.69 0.62
CA VAL A 36 -7.01 12.40 0.64
C VAL A 36 -6.44 12.48 -0.78
N ASP A 37 -5.16 12.77 -0.90
CA ASP A 37 -4.45 12.74 -2.19
C ASP A 37 -4.05 11.31 -2.57
N ILE A 38 -3.69 10.49 -1.60
CA ILE A 38 -3.24 9.10 -1.79
C ILE A 38 -4.07 8.19 -0.87
N ALA A 39 -4.62 7.12 -1.42
CA ALA A 39 -5.27 6.06 -0.65
C ALA A 39 -4.47 4.77 -0.73
N MET A 40 -4.18 4.18 0.43
CA MET A 40 -3.37 2.98 0.55
C MET A 40 -4.12 1.91 1.37
N PRO A 41 -4.84 0.98 0.73
CA PRO A 41 -5.39 -0.19 1.43
C PRO A 41 -4.24 -1.09 1.90
N CYS A 42 -4.08 -1.24 3.22
CA CYS A 42 -2.96 -1.92 3.86
C CYS A 42 -3.38 -3.03 4.82
N ALA A 43 -4.69 -3.29 4.99
CA ALA A 43 -5.16 -4.17 6.05
C ALA A 43 -5.48 -5.58 5.56
N ILE A 44 -6.55 -5.73 4.78
CA ILE A 44 -7.05 -7.04 4.37
C ILE A 44 -7.45 -7.07 2.88
N GLN A 45 -7.62 -8.28 2.37
CA GLN A 45 -8.15 -8.51 1.04
C GLN A 45 -9.55 -7.90 0.88
N ASN A 46 -9.80 -7.27 -0.28
CA ASN A 46 -11.08 -6.67 -0.66
C ASN A 46 -11.61 -5.60 0.32
N GLU A 47 -10.73 -4.93 1.05
CA GLU A 47 -11.13 -3.89 2.00
C GLU A 47 -11.71 -2.64 1.33
N LEU A 48 -11.31 -2.36 0.08
CA LEU A 48 -11.78 -1.23 -0.73
C LEU A 48 -12.65 -1.74 -1.88
N ASN A 49 -13.94 -1.51 -1.80
CA ASN A 49 -14.91 -1.96 -2.81
C ASN A 49 -15.29 -0.86 -3.81
N GLY A 50 -16.20 -1.18 -4.75
CA GLY A 50 -16.62 -0.24 -5.79
C GLY A 50 -17.29 1.04 -5.26
N GLU A 51 -18.05 0.97 -4.18
CA GLU A 51 -18.67 2.16 -3.56
C GLU A 51 -17.62 3.03 -2.87
N ASP A 52 -16.67 2.40 -2.18
CA ASP A 52 -15.52 3.10 -1.58
C ASP A 52 -14.70 3.82 -2.66
N ALA A 53 -14.50 3.17 -3.82
CA ALA A 53 -13.78 3.76 -4.96
C ALA A 53 -14.52 4.99 -5.53
N LYS A 54 -15.85 4.92 -5.67
CA LYS A 54 -16.64 6.07 -6.10
C LYS A 54 -16.49 7.27 -5.17
N LEU A 55 -16.50 7.02 -3.85
CA LEU A 55 -16.30 8.06 -2.84
C LEU A 55 -14.91 8.69 -2.94
N LEU A 56 -13.86 7.89 -3.04
CA LEU A 56 -12.48 8.39 -3.21
C LEU A 56 -12.34 9.23 -4.49
N ILE A 57 -12.91 8.78 -5.59
CA ILE A 57 -12.90 9.50 -6.87
C ILE A 57 -13.65 10.84 -6.72
N ALA A 58 -14.83 10.84 -6.13
CA ALA A 58 -15.62 12.04 -5.90
C ALA A 58 -14.89 13.05 -4.98
N ASN A 59 -14.11 12.56 -4.02
CA ASN A 59 -13.28 13.37 -3.13
C ASN A 59 -11.96 13.85 -3.76
N GLY A 60 -11.66 13.44 -4.99
CA GLY A 60 -10.50 13.91 -5.76
C GLY A 60 -9.20 13.22 -5.40
N VAL A 61 -9.24 11.92 -5.06
CA VAL A 61 -8.03 11.11 -4.87
C VAL A 61 -7.16 11.15 -6.13
N LYS A 62 -5.86 11.28 -5.96
CA LYS A 62 -4.90 11.40 -7.08
C LYS A 62 -4.19 10.08 -7.40
N THR A 63 -4.04 9.21 -6.42
CA THR A 63 -3.27 7.96 -6.58
C THR A 63 -3.79 6.90 -5.61
N ILE A 64 -3.83 5.66 -6.08
CA ILE A 64 -4.11 4.48 -5.25
C ILE A 64 -2.87 3.60 -5.23
N VAL A 65 -2.47 3.17 -4.05
CA VAL A 65 -1.36 2.22 -3.86
C VAL A 65 -1.88 1.01 -3.08
N GLU A 66 -2.06 -0.11 -3.76
CA GLU A 66 -2.57 -1.33 -3.15
C GLU A 66 -1.43 -2.04 -2.41
N VAL A 67 -1.40 -1.91 -1.08
CA VAL A 67 -0.34 -2.48 -0.24
C VAL A 67 -0.72 -3.86 0.29
N SER A 68 -1.99 -4.08 0.65
CA SER A 68 -2.49 -5.41 0.99
C SER A 68 -2.63 -6.30 -0.23
N ASN A 69 -2.56 -7.62 -0.04
CA ASN A 69 -2.80 -8.57 -1.11
C ASN A 69 -4.26 -8.47 -1.57
N MET A 70 -4.47 -8.05 -2.82
CA MET A 70 -5.80 -7.83 -3.39
C MET A 70 -6.67 -6.92 -2.51
N GLY A 71 -6.13 -5.77 -2.06
CA GLY A 71 -6.84 -4.83 -1.18
C GLY A 71 -8.08 -4.20 -1.82
N CYS A 72 -8.08 -4.05 -3.14
CA CYS A 72 -9.20 -3.54 -3.92
C CYS A 72 -9.98 -4.66 -4.59
N THR A 73 -11.31 -4.53 -4.62
CA THR A 73 -12.14 -5.44 -5.43
C THR A 73 -11.96 -5.18 -6.93
N PRO A 74 -12.29 -6.15 -7.81
CA PRO A 74 -12.22 -5.95 -9.27
C PRO A 74 -13.02 -4.74 -9.77
N GLU A 75 -14.16 -4.44 -9.16
CA GLU A 75 -14.98 -3.27 -9.49
C GLU A 75 -14.25 -1.97 -9.13
N ALA A 76 -13.57 -1.96 -7.97
CA ALA A 76 -12.86 -0.77 -7.49
C ALA A 76 -11.69 -0.40 -8.41
N TRP A 77 -10.78 -1.35 -8.69
CA TRP A 77 -9.61 -1.04 -9.52
C TRP A 77 -9.99 -0.70 -10.97
N LYS A 78 -11.06 -1.32 -11.53
CA LYS A 78 -11.59 -0.94 -12.85
C LYS A 78 -12.02 0.52 -12.90
N LEU A 79 -12.75 0.99 -11.88
CA LEU A 79 -13.16 2.39 -11.77
C LEU A 79 -11.96 3.35 -11.74
N PHE A 80 -10.89 3.02 -11.00
CA PHE A 80 -9.68 3.84 -10.96
C PHE A 80 -9.00 3.93 -12.33
N ILE A 81 -8.88 2.82 -13.04
CA ILE A 81 -8.29 2.78 -14.38
C ILE A 81 -9.15 3.56 -15.39
N GLU A 82 -10.47 3.35 -15.40
CA GLU A 82 -11.40 4.09 -16.27
C GLU A 82 -11.32 5.60 -16.05
N LYS A 83 -11.11 6.03 -14.80
CA LYS A 83 -10.94 7.44 -14.44
C LYS A 83 -9.50 7.94 -14.60
N LYS A 84 -8.59 7.12 -15.13
CA LYS A 84 -7.17 7.44 -15.33
C LYS A 84 -6.47 7.87 -14.03
N ILE A 85 -6.86 7.30 -12.90
CA ILE A 85 -6.18 7.50 -11.62
C ILE A 85 -5.02 6.52 -11.57
N PRO A 86 -3.78 6.97 -11.37
CA PRO A 86 -2.63 6.10 -11.20
C PRO A 86 -2.89 5.05 -10.12
N PHE A 87 -2.72 3.79 -10.48
CA PHE A 87 -2.98 2.65 -9.61
C PHE A 87 -1.76 1.74 -9.57
N ALA A 88 -1.13 1.66 -8.40
CA ALA A 88 -0.03 0.72 -8.16
C ALA A 88 -0.60 -0.59 -7.60
N PRO A 89 -0.50 -1.71 -8.34
CA PRO A 89 -1.08 -2.99 -7.94
C PRO A 89 -0.30 -3.63 -6.78
N GLY A 90 -0.99 -4.44 -5.99
CA GLY A 90 -0.41 -5.11 -4.83
C GLY A 90 0.84 -5.93 -5.16
N LYS A 91 0.86 -6.61 -6.31
CA LYS A 91 2.03 -7.40 -6.77
C LYS A 91 3.33 -6.61 -6.81
N ALA A 92 3.27 -5.31 -7.13
CA ALA A 92 4.43 -4.44 -7.16
C ALA A 92 4.57 -3.68 -5.84
N ALA A 93 3.50 -3.07 -5.34
CA ALA A 93 3.55 -2.18 -4.19
C ALA A 93 3.89 -2.90 -2.87
N ASN A 94 3.53 -4.18 -2.72
CA ASN A 94 3.82 -4.95 -1.51
C ASN A 94 5.01 -5.91 -1.63
N ALA A 95 5.74 -5.87 -2.73
CA ALA A 95 6.86 -6.78 -2.99
C ALA A 95 8.02 -6.66 -1.98
N GLY A 96 8.07 -5.57 -1.19
CA GLY A 96 9.10 -5.37 -0.17
C GLY A 96 9.14 -6.47 0.89
N GLY A 97 8.00 -7.01 1.28
CA GLY A 97 7.94 -8.11 2.25
C GLY A 97 8.62 -9.37 1.73
N VAL A 98 8.27 -9.82 0.53
CA VAL A 98 8.87 -11.01 -0.08
C VAL A 98 10.33 -10.77 -0.48
N ALA A 99 10.69 -9.56 -0.88
CA ALA A 99 12.08 -9.20 -1.16
C ALA A 99 12.96 -9.32 0.09
N THR A 100 12.49 -8.85 1.24
CA THR A 100 13.18 -9.00 2.52
C THR A 100 13.37 -10.47 2.89
N SER A 101 12.35 -11.30 2.69
CA SER A 101 12.49 -12.75 2.90
C SER A 101 13.52 -13.37 1.96
N GLY A 102 13.58 -12.94 0.71
CA GLY A 102 14.62 -13.37 -0.24
C GLY A 102 16.03 -12.97 0.19
N LEU A 103 16.18 -11.76 0.72
CA LEU A 103 17.46 -11.30 1.27
C LEU A 103 17.87 -12.12 2.51
N GLU A 104 16.92 -12.43 3.40
CA GLU A 104 17.16 -13.31 4.56
C GLU A 104 17.61 -14.70 4.11
N MET A 105 16.93 -15.32 3.16
CA MET A 105 17.32 -16.63 2.61
C MET A 105 18.73 -16.59 2.01
N SER A 106 19.09 -15.49 1.36
CA SER A 106 20.42 -15.30 0.78
C SER A 106 21.51 -15.22 1.86
N GLN A 107 21.29 -14.46 2.93
CA GLN A 107 22.19 -14.40 4.08
C GLN A 107 22.37 -15.78 4.72
N ASN A 108 21.27 -16.50 4.94
CA ASN A 108 21.30 -17.83 5.55
C ASN A 108 22.07 -18.83 4.69
N SER A 109 21.89 -18.78 3.37
CA SER A 109 22.60 -19.64 2.42
C SER A 109 24.11 -19.37 2.41
N MET A 110 24.49 -18.11 2.46
CA MET A 110 25.90 -17.68 2.50
C MET A 110 26.55 -17.82 3.89
N ARG A 111 25.75 -18.07 4.93
CA ARG A 111 26.18 -18.07 6.35
C ARG A 111 26.83 -16.76 6.77
N LEU A 112 26.34 -15.64 6.23
CA LEU A 112 26.77 -14.29 6.54
C LEU A 112 25.62 -13.49 7.14
N ALA A 113 25.97 -12.46 7.90
CA ALA A 113 25.03 -11.47 8.38
C ALA A 113 25.35 -10.11 7.75
N TRP A 114 24.36 -9.46 7.15
CA TRP A 114 24.46 -8.08 6.70
C TRP A 114 23.99 -7.13 7.78
N SER A 115 24.51 -5.90 7.78
CA SER A 115 23.98 -4.85 8.65
C SER A 115 22.56 -4.45 8.23
N ALA A 116 21.85 -3.79 9.14
CA ALA A 116 20.52 -3.27 8.83
C ALA A 116 20.56 -2.29 7.64
N GLU A 117 21.59 -1.46 7.57
CA GLU A 117 21.79 -0.49 6.50
C GLU A 117 22.03 -1.18 5.15
N GLU A 118 22.77 -2.27 5.12
CA GLU A 118 23.00 -3.05 3.90
C GLU A 118 21.70 -3.71 3.42
N VAL A 119 20.91 -4.27 4.32
CA VAL A 119 19.61 -4.87 3.97
C VAL A 119 18.66 -3.79 3.45
N ASP A 120 18.59 -2.65 4.11
CA ASP A 120 17.75 -1.53 3.71
C ASP A 120 18.12 -1.00 2.31
N HIS A 121 19.42 -0.83 2.06
CA HIS A 121 19.92 -0.41 0.76
C HIS A 121 19.52 -1.38 -0.37
N ARG A 122 19.73 -2.68 -0.18
CA ARG A 122 19.35 -3.71 -1.15
C ARG A 122 17.84 -3.73 -1.40
N LEU A 123 17.05 -3.63 -0.34
CA LEU A 123 15.61 -3.56 -0.45
C LEU A 123 15.15 -2.32 -1.23
N HIS A 124 15.77 -1.18 -0.96
CA HIS A 124 15.49 0.06 -1.68
C HIS A 124 15.75 -0.06 -3.18
N GLU A 125 16.90 -0.62 -3.57
CA GLU A 125 17.24 -0.88 -4.97
C GLU A 125 16.24 -1.84 -5.65
N ILE A 126 15.82 -2.91 -4.96
CA ILE A 126 14.81 -3.84 -5.47
C ILE A 126 13.51 -3.10 -5.75
N MET A 127 13.04 -2.28 -4.83
CA MET A 127 11.77 -1.55 -4.98
C MET A 127 11.83 -0.49 -6.09
N ILE A 128 12.96 0.21 -6.24
CA ILE A 128 13.20 1.13 -7.36
C ILE A 128 13.11 0.38 -8.69
N ASN A 129 13.77 -0.77 -8.80
CA ASN A 129 13.79 -1.56 -10.04
C ASN A 129 12.40 -2.10 -10.38
N ILE A 130 11.61 -2.53 -9.39
CA ILE A 130 10.22 -2.95 -9.60
C ILE A 130 9.39 -1.78 -10.15
N HIS A 131 9.47 -0.61 -9.51
CA HIS A 131 8.74 0.57 -9.98
C HIS A 131 9.13 0.95 -11.41
N LYS A 132 10.43 0.98 -11.70
CA LYS A 132 10.95 1.28 -13.03
C LYS A 132 10.43 0.30 -14.08
N ALA A 133 10.45 -1.01 -13.79
CA ALA A 133 9.92 -2.02 -14.68
C ALA A 133 8.42 -1.83 -14.97
N CYS A 134 7.63 -1.51 -13.96
CA CYS A 134 6.20 -1.22 -14.12
C CYS A 134 5.97 0.01 -15.02
N VAL A 135 6.70 1.09 -14.80
CA VAL A 135 6.58 2.31 -15.62
C VAL A 135 6.97 2.04 -17.07
N GLU A 136 8.17 1.48 -17.29
CA GLU A 136 8.70 1.19 -18.64
C GLU A 136 7.79 0.23 -19.42
N THR A 137 7.20 -0.75 -18.73
CA THR A 137 6.28 -1.69 -19.38
C THR A 137 4.96 -1.02 -19.73
N ALA A 138 4.38 -0.24 -18.82
CA ALA A 138 3.16 0.50 -19.09
C ALA A 138 3.33 1.44 -20.30
N ASP A 139 4.41 2.20 -20.34
CA ASP A 139 4.74 3.13 -21.43
C ASP A 139 4.94 2.39 -22.76
N LYS A 140 5.71 1.29 -22.75
CA LYS A 140 5.98 0.46 -23.92
C LYS A 140 4.71 -0.05 -24.60
N TYR A 141 3.68 -0.35 -23.82
CA TYR A 141 2.40 -0.86 -24.34
C TYR A 141 1.32 0.22 -24.49
N GLY A 142 1.64 1.50 -24.28
CA GLY A 142 0.72 2.63 -24.46
C GLY A 142 -0.32 2.78 -23.34
N PHE A 143 0.00 2.30 -22.15
CA PHE A 143 -0.84 2.37 -20.95
C PHE A 143 -0.22 3.28 -19.87
N GLU A 144 0.29 4.42 -20.27
CA GLU A 144 0.93 5.37 -19.37
C GLU A 144 0.08 5.63 -18.11
N GLY A 145 0.70 5.49 -16.94
CA GLY A 145 0.05 5.62 -15.63
C GLY A 145 -0.78 4.42 -15.18
N ASN A 146 -0.93 3.38 -15.99
CA ASN A 146 -1.61 2.14 -15.64
C ASN A 146 -0.59 1.03 -15.30
N TYR A 147 -0.12 1.01 -14.07
CA TYR A 147 0.89 0.05 -13.60
C TYR A 147 0.35 -1.39 -13.39
N VAL A 148 -0.96 -1.61 -13.60
CA VAL A 148 -1.53 -2.98 -13.60
C VAL A 148 -1.07 -3.76 -14.82
N VAL A 149 -0.82 -3.08 -15.93
CA VAL A 149 -0.30 -3.69 -17.16
C VAL A 149 1.20 -3.94 -17.08
N GLY A 150 1.93 -3.14 -16.33
CA GLY A 150 3.35 -3.29 -16.07
C GLY A 150 3.68 -4.37 -15.06
#